data_6f626f7a73625cc860c91dc14a29b70c
#
_entry.id   6f626f7a73625cc860c91dc14a29b70c
#
_cell.length_a   1.000
_cell.length_b   1.000
_cell.length_c   1.000
_cell.angle_alpha   90.00
_cell.angle_beta   90.00
_cell.angle_gamma   90.00
#
_symmetry.space_group_name_H-M   'P 1'
#
loop_
_entity.id
_entity.type
_entity.pdbx_description
1 polymer ?
#
loop_
_entity_poly.entity_id
_entity_poly.type
_entity_poly.pdbx_seq_one_letter_code
_entity_poly.pdbx_strand_id
1 'polypeptide(L)'
;MNIARSADGTKIAYDTTGDGPVLIVSVGAFCTRHTFVAPEELRRRFTVVTYDRRGRGDSGDTAPFTPQREYDDLAAVAAATGTEPPFVFGHSSGAAIALRAAAAGLPLAGIAAYEAPFPNEDTPQPALDPAEHIGELVRTGRRGEAVRFWMSEIARVPAEMLAQLDGAPWATALEALTPTLPYNVAVTARGVPTAELASITTPVLILGGANSPAWFRRSVADQAAATPGARLQMIDGYDHNIPPEAITPILIGFFTASAETPSVRRGDRTRRR
;
A
#
# COMPACT_ATOMS: atom_id res chain seq x y z
N MET A 1 -17.64 -1.35 -11.57
CA MET A 1 -16.49 -0.43 -11.73
C MET A 1 -16.97 0.99 -11.64
N ASN A 2 -16.31 1.79 -10.80
CA ASN A 2 -16.54 3.21 -10.58
C ASN A 2 -15.26 3.99 -10.91
N ILE A 3 -15.35 5.31 -11.03
CA ILE A 3 -14.21 6.18 -11.34
C ILE A 3 -14.16 7.34 -10.34
N ALA A 4 -13.03 7.47 -9.64
CA ALA A 4 -12.65 8.69 -8.93
C ALA A 4 -11.76 9.57 -9.84
N ARG A 5 -11.71 10.87 -9.57
CA ARG A 5 -10.81 11.81 -10.28
C ARG A 5 -9.77 12.34 -9.30
N SER A 6 -8.51 12.04 -9.57
CA SER A 6 -7.37 12.56 -8.84
C SER A 6 -7.21 14.07 -9.03
N ALA A 7 -6.41 14.72 -8.19
CA ALA A 7 -6.18 16.16 -8.22
C ALA A 7 -5.63 16.66 -9.57
N ASP A 8 -4.88 15.82 -10.29
CA ASP A 8 -4.37 16.12 -11.64
C ASP A 8 -5.34 15.73 -12.77
N GLY A 9 -6.57 15.29 -12.44
CA GLY A 9 -7.59 14.85 -13.40
C GLY A 9 -7.48 13.38 -13.82
N THR A 10 -6.44 12.66 -13.37
CA THR A 10 -6.27 11.23 -13.66
C THR A 10 -7.50 10.45 -13.17
N LYS A 11 -8.02 9.56 -14.02
CA LYS A 11 -9.13 8.67 -13.67
C LYS A 11 -8.58 7.49 -12.88
N ILE A 12 -9.15 7.23 -11.71
CA ILE A 12 -8.80 6.09 -10.85
C ILE A 12 -10.00 5.15 -10.78
N ALA A 13 -9.83 3.96 -11.34
CA ALA A 13 -10.86 2.93 -11.34
C ALA A 13 -10.91 2.20 -10.00
N TYR A 14 -12.11 2.01 -9.47
CA TYR A 14 -12.32 1.28 -8.23
C TYR A 14 -13.61 0.46 -8.24
N ASP A 15 -13.64 -0.57 -7.41
CA ASP A 15 -14.81 -1.39 -7.15
C ASP A 15 -15.15 -1.33 -5.66
N THR A 16 -16.44 -1.54 -5.35
CA THR A 16 -16.94 -1.60 -3.98
C THR A 16 -17.69 -2.90 -3.76
N THR A 17 -17.53 -3.51 -2.58
CA THR A 17 -18.26 -4.70 -2.19
C THR A 17 -18.49 -4.71 -0.68
N GLY A 18 -19.60 -5.27 -0.24
CA GLY A 18 -19.97 -5.31 1.18
C GLY A 18 -20.74 -4.08 1.63
N ASP A 19 -20.97 -3.99 2.96
CA ASP A 19 -21.76 -2.94 3.59
C ASP A 19 -21.16 -2.56 4.96
N GLY A 20 -21.23 -1.27 5.31
CA GLY A 20 -20.66 -0.72 6.54
C GLY A 20 -19.66 0.41 6.32
N PRO A 21 -18.83 0.73 7.33
CA PRO A 21 -17.76 1.72 7.20
C PRO A 21 -16.81 1.41 6.04
N VAL A 22 -16.31 2.44 5.38
CA VAL A 22 -15.43 2.28 4.22
C VAL A 22 -14.05 1.78 4.65
N LEU A 23 -13.59 0.69 4.01
CA LEU A 23 -12.25 0.16 4.10
C LEU A 23 -11.60 0.14 2.71
N ILE A 24 -10.66 1.03 2.46
CA ILE A 24 -9.91 1.08 1.21
C ILE A 24 -8.71 0.13 1.30
N VAL A 25 -8.52 -0.70 0.27
CA VAL A 25 -7.39 -1.62 0.14
C VAL A 25 -6.41 -1.07 -0.88
N SER A 26 -5.21 -0.69 -0.42
CA SER A 26 -4.10 -0.21 -1.24
C SER A 26 -3.06 -1.31 -1.39
N VAL A 27 -2.90 -1.85 -2.59
CA VAL A 27 -2.05 -3.01 -2.89
C VAL A 27 -0.68 -2.63 -3.44
N GLY A 28 0.25 -3.59 -3.39
CA GLY A 28 1.66 -3.43 -3.77
C GLY A 28 1.95 -3.44 -5.27
N ALA A 29 3.21 -3.76 -5.61
CA ALA A 29 3.66 -3.94 -6.99
C ALA A 29 2.94 -5.13 -7.65
N PHE A 30 2.80 -5.08 -8.98
CA PHE A 30 2.14 -6.11 -9.78
C PHE A 30 0.69 -6.45 -9.40
N CYS A 31 0.05 -5.58 -8.63
CA CYS A 31 -1.34 -5.77 -8.19
C CYS A 31 -2.27 -4.78 -8.87
N THR A 32 -3.50 -5.24 -9.13
CA THR A 32 -4.65 -4.45 -9.56
C THR A 32 -5.76 -4.54 -8.52
N ARG A 33 -6.87 -3.83 -8.71
CA ARG A 33 -8.04 -3.88 -7.82
C ARG A 33 -8.63 -5.30 -7.67
N HIS A 34 -8.31 -6.20 -8.60
CA HIS A 34 -8.77 -7.60 -8.58
C HIS A 34 -7.86 -8.54 -7.78
N THR A 35 -6.68 -8.08 -7.36
CA THR A 35 -5.71 -8.92 -6.65
C THR A 35 -6.16 -9.25 -5.22
N PHE A 36 -6.80 -8.29 -4.53
CA PHE A 36 -7.36 -8.53 -3.21
C PHE A 36 -8.84 -8.89 -3.32
N VAL A 37 -9.14 -10.18 -3.22
CA VAL A 37 -10.52 -10.67 -3.14
C VAL A 37 -10.96 -10.61 -1.69
N ALA A 38 -11.82 -9.66 -1.35
CA ALA A 38 -12.28 -9.49 0.04
C ALA A 38 -13.07 -10.71 0.52
N PRO A 39 -12.67 -11.37 1.61
CA PRO A 39 -13.44 -12.46 2.21
C PRO A 39 -14.83 -12.01 2.66
N GLU A 40 -15.78 -12.94 2.69
CA GLU A 40 -17.17 -12.64 3.06
C GLU A 40 -17.28 -12.00 4.44
N GLU A 41 -16.48 -12.46 5.40
CA GLU A 41 -16.46 -11.95 6.77
C GLU A 41 -16.06 -10.46 6.80
N LEU A 42 -15.11 -10.03 5.96
CA LEU A 42 -14.72 -8.64 5.82
C LEU A 42 -15.84 -7.81 5.17
N ARG A 43 -16.47 -8.34 4.11
CA ARG A 43 -17.58 -7.68 3.39
C ARG A 43 -18.85 -7.50 4.23
N ARG A 44 -19.05 -8.35 5.24
CA ARG A 44 -20.17 -8.20 6.20
C ARG A 44 -19.96 -7.08 7.21
N ARG A 45 -18.74 -6.57 7.34
CA ARG A 45 -18.37 -5.55 8.34
C ARG A 45 -18.01 -4.21 7.72
N PHE A 46 -17.55 -4.21 6.47
CA PHE A 46 -17.03 -3.03 5.78
C PHE A 46 -17.53 -2.97 4.34
N THR A 47 -17.73 -1.76 3.87
CA THR A 47 -17.71 -1.48 2.43
C THR A 47 -16.26 -1.51 1.98
N VAL A 48 -15.82 -2.64 1.44
CA VAL A 48 -14.45 -2.82 0.96
C VAL A 48 -14.30 -2.20 -0.41
N VAL A 49 -13.34 -1.30 -0.55
CA VAL A 49 -13.01 -0.57 -1.77
C VAL A 49 -11.64 -1.02 -2.24
N THR A 50 -11.58 -1.60 -3.44
CA THR A 50 -10.30 -1.91 -4.11
C THR A 50 -10.14 -0.99 -5.31
N TYR A 51 -8.93 -0.49 -5.59
CA TYR A 51 -8.69 0.41 -6.70
C TYR A 51 -7.44 0.04 -7.49
N ASP A 52 -7.46 0.35 -8.77
CA ASP A 52 -6.25 0.30 -9.58
C ASP A 52 -5.44 1.56 -9.33
N ARG A 53 -4.23 1.40 -8.86
CA ARG A 53 -3.28 2.52 -8.78
C ARG A 53 -3.04 3.09 -10.18
N ARG A 54 -2.64 4.37 -10.26
CA ARG A 54 -2.36 5.01 -11.56
C ARG A 54 -1.45 4.17 -12.45
N GLY A 55 -1.72 4.15 -13.73
CA GLY A 55 -0.99 3.37 -14.74
C GLY A 55 -1.28 1.88 -14.72
N ARG A 56 -2.27 1.40 -13.95
CA ARG A 56 -2.63 -0.03 -13.85
C ARG A 56 -4.10 -0.25 -14.20
N GLY A 57 -4.41 -1.44 -14.68
CA GLY A 57 -5.77 -1.87 -14.95
C GLY A 57 -6.55 -0.87 -15.79
N ASP A 58 -7.68 -0.40 -15.26
CA ASP A 58 -8.55 0.57 -15.91
C ASP A 58 -8.29 2.04 -15.46
N SER A 59 -7.29 2.26 -14.60
CA SER A 59 -6.87 3.60 -14.21
C SER A 59 -6.02 4.26 -15.28
N GLY A 60 -6.18 5.58 -15.41
CA GLY A 60 -5.30 6.40 -16.23
C GLY A 60 -3.91 6.60 -15.60
N ASP A 61 -3.06 7.29 -16.37
CA ASP A 61 -1.77 7.76 -15.90
C ASP A 61 -1.49 9.15 -16.48
N THR A 62 -0.85 10.01 -15.69
CA THR A 62 -0.53 11.38 -16.09
C THR A 62 0.89 11.73 -15.63
N ALA A 63 1.76 11.98 -16.60
CA ALA A 63 3.13 12.41 -16.35
C ALA A 63 3.19 13.92 -15.99
N PRO A 64 4.22 14.34 -15.23
CA PRO A 64 5.24 13.53 -14.60
C PRO A 64 4.72 12.86 -13.32
N PHE A 65 5.25 11.67 -13.01
CA PHE A 65 4.97 11.00 -11.74
C PHE A 65 5.73 11.65 -10.57
N THR A 66 5.06 11.75 -9.44
CA THR A 66 5.66 12.00 -8.12
C THR A 66 4.94 11.16 -7.08
N PRO A 67 5.56 10.80 -5.94
CA PRO A 67 4.87 10.07 -4.87
C PRO A 67 3.58 10.74 -4.40
N GLN A 68 3.50 12.07 -4.39
CA GLN A 68 2.31 12.83 -4.03
C GLN A 68 1.08 12.44 -4.87
N ARG A 69 1.26 12.07 -6.15
CA ARG A 69 0.17 11.65 -7.03
C ARG A 69 -0.56 10.41 -6.51
N GLU A 70 0.17 9.47 -5.91
CA GLU A 70 -0.45 8.28 -5.29
C GLU A 70 -1.27 8.64 -4.03
N TYR A 71 -0.83 9.65 -3.28
CA TYR A 71 -1.59 10.14 -2.11
C TYR A 71 -2.85 10.88 -2.55
N ASP A 72 -2.75 11.67 -3.63
CA ASP A 72 -3.88 12.36 -4.25
C ASP A 72 -4.90 11.35 -4.81
N ASP A 73 -4.44 10.23 -5.38
CA ASP A 73 -5.30 9.14 -5.85
C ASP A 73 -6.07 8.50 -4.71
N LEU A 74 -5.37 8.15 -3.63
CA LEU A 74 -6.01 7.59 -2.44
C LEU A 74 -7.04 8.56 -1.85
N ALA A 75 -6.71 9.86 -1.80
CA ALA A 75 -7.63 10.90 -1.36
C ALA A 75 -8.86 11.02 -2.26
N ALA A 76 -8.68 10.91 -3.58
CA ALA A 76 -9.78 10.94 -4.54
C ALA A 76 -10.71 9.74 -4.40
N VAL A 77 -10.15 8.54 -4.19
CA VAL A 77 -10.95 7.33 -3.92
C VAL A 77 -11.70 7.47 -2.59
N ALA A 78 -11.05 7.97 -1.54
CA ALA A 78 -11.70 8.23 -0.25
C ALA A 78 -12.89 9.19 -0.39
N ALA A 79 -12.69 10.31 -1.06
CA ALA A 79 -13.76 11.30 -1.30
C ALA A 79 -14.92 10.77 -2.15
N ALA A 80 -14.63 9.85 -3.09
CA ALA A 80 -15.65 9.25 -3.96
C ALA A 80 -16.47 8.15 -3.27
N THR A 81 -16.00 7.63 -2.13
CA THR A 81 -16.64 6.48 -1.45
C THR A 81 -17.41 6.86 -0.19
N GLY A 82 -17.31 8.11 0.28
CA GLY A 82 -18.07 8.59 1.43
C GLY A 82 -17.62 9.94 1.95
N THR A 83 -18.33 10.45 2.94
CA THR A 83 -18.01 11.72 3.62
C THR A 83 -17.23 11.51 4.92
N GLU A 84 -17.33 10.32 5.51
CA GLU A 84 -16.61 9.98 6.72
C GLU A 84 -15.19 9.49 6.37
N PRO A 85 -14.18 9.77 7.22
CA PRO A 85 -12.83 9.26 7.02
C PRO A 85 -12.83 7.74 6.90
N PRO A 86 -12.26 7.16 5.82
CA PRO A 86 -12.20 5.71 5.66
C PRO A 86 -11.10 5.08 6.51
N PHE A 87 -11.22 3.77 6.74
CA PHE A 87 -10.09 2.93 7.10
C PHE A 87 -9.26 2.60 5.86
N VAL A 88 -7.97 2.34 6.05
CA VAL A 88 -7.08 1.89 4.96
C VAL A 88 -6.31 0.65 5.40
N PHE A 89 -6.40 -0.42 4.62
CA PHE A 89 -5.45 -1.52 4.66
C PHE A 89 -4.46 -1.34 3.52
N GLY A 90 -3.18 -1.20 3.85
CA GLY A 90 -2.10 -1.13 2.88
C GLY A 90 -1.23 -2.38 2.92
N HIS A 91 -0.88 -2.93 1.76
CA HIS A 91 0.06 -4.03 1.61
C HIS A 91 1.27 -3.57 0.79
N SER A 92 2.50 -3.86 1.25
CA SER A 92 3.72 -3.54 0.52
C SER A 92 3.84 -2.04 0.22
N SER A 93 4.12 -1.63 -1.02
CA SER A 93 4.15 -0.21 -1.41
C SER A 93 2.80 0.50 -1.20
N GLY A 94 1.68 -0.23 -1.18
CA GLY A 94 0.38 0.30 -0.78
C GLY A 94 0.32 0.71 0.69
N ALA A 95 1.03 -0.01 1.57
CA ALA A 95 1.20 0.38 2.96
C ALA A 95 2.02 1.68 3.11
N ALA A 96 3.09 1.81 2.32
CA ALA A 96 3.87 3.04 2.28
C ALA A 96 3.03 4.25 1.82
N ILE A 97 2.16 4.06 0.81
CA ILE A 97 1.23 5.09 0.34
C ILE A 97 0.27 5.49 1.46
N ALA A 98 -0.35 4.53 2.15
CA ALA A 98 -1.30 4.81 3.22
C ALA A 98 -0.67 5.61 4.37
N LEU A 99 0.52 5.20 4.83
CA LEU A 99 1.27 5.89 5.88
C LEU A 99 1.67 7.31 5.47
N ARG A 100 2.21 7.48 4.27
CA ARG A 100 2.63 8.81 3.77
C ARG A 100 1.46 9.73 3.45
N ALA A 101 0.35 9.20 2.96
CA ALA A 101 -0.87 9.98 2.75
C ALA A 101 -1.43 10.52 4.07
N ALA A 102 -1.44 9.70 5.13
CA ALA A 102 -1.82 10.14 6.47
C ALA A 102 -0.86 11.21 7.02
N ALA A 103 0.45 11.03 6.86
CA ALA A 103 1.45 12.01 7.25
C ALA A 103 1.29 13.33 6.47
N ALA A 104 0.84 13.27 5.21
CA ALA A 104 0.50 14.44 4.40
C ALA A 104 -0.85 15.10 4.77
N GLY A 105 -1.57 14.55 5.78
CA GLY A 105 -2.79 15.13 6.30
C GLY A 105 -4.09 14.55 5.73
N LEU A 106 -4.05 13.45 4.97
CA LEU A 106 -5.28 12.78 4.55
C LEU A 106 -6.04 12.27 5.79
N PRO A 107 -7.30 12.71 6.00
CA PRO A 107 -8.08 12.23 7.14
C PRO A 107 -8.46 10.77 6.95
N LEU A 108 -8.00 9.92 7.88
CA LEU A 108 -8.27 8.49 7.91
C LEU A 108 -8.77 8.09 9.31
N ALA A 109 -9.68 7.14 9.38
CA ALA A 109 -10.20 6.60 10.64
C ALA A 109 -9.22 5.60 11.30
N GLY A 110 -8.39 4.93 10.52
CA GLY A 110 -7.36 4.00 10.97
C GLY A 110 -6.58 3.41 9.81
N ILE A 111 -5.35 2.98 10.07
CA ILE A 111 -4.46 2.38 9.08
C ILE A 111 -3.94 1.04 9.60
N ALA A 112 -4.09 -0.01 8.80
CA ALA A 112 -3.35 -1.26 8.97
C ALA A 112 -2.33 -1.36 7.82
N ALA A 113 -1.04 -1.32 8.14
CA ALA A 113 0.05 -1.30 7.18
C ALA A 113 0.85 -2.61 7.26
N TYR A 114 0.69 -3.48 6.27
CA TYR A 114 1.43 -4.73 6.17
C TYR A 114 2.66 -4.56 5.32
N GLU A 115 3.82 -4.64 5.97
CA GLU A 115 5.14 -4.68 5.36
C GLU A 115 5.39 -3.59 4.31
N ALA A 116 5.27 -2.32 4.70
CA ALA A 116 5.74 -1.23 3.86
C ALA A 116 7.26 -1.37 3.64
N PRO A 117 7.75 -1.49 2.37
CA PRO A 117 9.13 -1.88 2.11
C PRO A 117 10.07 -0.67 2.13
N PHE A 118 10.09 0.07 3.24
CA PHE A 118 11.08 1.12 3.44
C PHE A 118 12.45 0.51 3.69
N PRO A 119 13.47 0.82 2.87
CA PRO A 119 14.80 0.27 3.08
C PRO A 119 15.42 0.78 4.39
N ASN A 120 16.27 -0.03 4.99
CA ASN A 120 17.11 0.32 6.14
C ASN A 120 18.57 -0.06 5.83
N GLU A 121 19.47 0.12 6.80
CA GLU A 121 20.91 -0.17 6.63
C GLU A 121 21.22 -1.64 6.28
N ASP A 122 20.34 -2.57 6.70
CA ASP A 122 20.48 -3.99 6.44
C ASP A 122 19.83 -4.43 5.12
N THR A 123 19.13 -3.53 4.43
CA THR A 123 18.44 -3.85 3.18
C THR A 123 19.46 -4.10 2.08
N PRO A 124 19.46 -5.27 1.44
CA PRO A 124 20.35 -5.54 0.32
C PRO A 124 20.11 -4.52 -0.80
N GLN A 125 21.18 -3.85 -1.23
CA GLN A 125 21.09 -2.85 -2.28
C GLN A 125 21.29 -3.50 -3.66
N PRO A 126 20.43 -3.19 -4.65
CA PRO A 126 20.66 -3.57 -6.04
C PRO A 126 21.94 -2.92 -6.59
N ALA A 127 22.60 -3.60 -7.52
CA ALA A 127 23.82 -3.07 -8.17
C ALA A 127 23.53 -1.87 -9.10
N LEU A 128 22.29 -1.73 -9.56
CA LEU A 128 21.82 -0.66 -10.44
C LEU A 128 20.72 0.13 -9.74
N ASP A 129 20.56 1.41 -10.08
CA ASP A 129 19.38 2.17 -9.66
C ASP A 129 18.11 1.50 -10.21
N PRO A 130 17.21 1.03 -9.35
CA PRO A 130 16.08 0.23 -9.81
C PRO A 130 15.10 1.03 -10.69
N ALA A 131 14.88 2.31 -10.38
CA ALA A 131 13.92 3.11 -11.12
C ALA A 131 14.44 3.43 -12.53
N GLU A 132 15.72 3.79 -12.64
CA GLU A 132 16.38 4.07 -13.91
C GLU A 132 16.47 2.80 -14.77
N HIS A 133 16.97 1.71 -14.20
CA HIS A 133 17.17 0.46 -14.93
C HIS A 133 15.84 -0.13 -15.45
N ILE A 134 14.82 -0.18 -14.62
CA ILE A 134 13.48 -0.65 -15.03
C ILE A 134 12.90 0.29 -16.09
N GLY A 135 13.03 1.60 -15.92
CA GLY A 135 12.58 2.58 -16.90
C GLY A 135 13.20 2.37 -18.27
N GLU A 136 14.50 2.07 -18.34
CA GLU A 136 15.20 1.75 -19.57
C GLU A 136 14.71 0.45 -20.21
N LEU A 137 14.54 -0.62 -19.42
CA LEU A 137 14.01 -1.90 -19.90
C LEU A 137 12.59 -1.75 -20.47
N VAL A 138 11.74 -0.99 -19.80
CA VAL A 138 10.37 -0.70 -20.28
C VAL A 138 10.41 0.10 -21.58
N ARG A 139 11.21 1.17 -21.66
CA ARG A 139 11.34 2.03 -22.82
C ARG A 139 11.87 1.28 -24.08
N THR A 140 12.72 0.28 -23.86
CA THR A 140 13.27 -0.57 -24.93
C THR A 140 12.43 -1.83 -25.23
N GLY A 141 11.25 -1.96 -24.61
CA GLY A 141 10.34 -3.10 -24.83
C GLY A 141 10.72 -4.40 -24.13
N ARG A 142 11.75 -4.37 -23.27
CA ARG A 142 12.30 -5.53 -22.55
C ARG A 142 11.57 -5.79 -21.23
N ARG A 143 10.22 -5.83 -21.28
CA ARG A 143 9.37 -5.89 -20.08
C ARG A 143 9.57 -7.18 -19.27
N GLY A 144 9.79 -8.31 -19.92
CA GLY A 144 10.09 -9.57 -19.23
C GLY A 144 11.37 -9.49 -18.40
N GLU A 145 12.40 -8.78 -18.87
CA GLU A 145 13.62 -8.53 -18.10
C GLU A 145 13.37 -7.57 -16.92
N ALA A 146 12.48 -6.58 -17.09
CA ALA A 146 12.07 -5.72 -15.99
C ALA A 146 11.34 -6.50 -14.88
N VAL A 147 10.49 -7.47 -15.24
CA VAL A 147 9.86 -8.39 -14.26
C VAL A 147 10.93 -9.19 -13.54
N ARG A 148 11.87 -9.80 -14.26
CA ARG A 148 12.95 -10.60 -13.66
C ARG A 148 13.81 -9.78 -12.72
N PHE A 149 14.24 -8.58 -13.16
CA PHE A 149 15.02 -7.67 -12.33
C PHE A 149 14.28 -7.32 -11.04
N TRP A 150 13.00 -6.96 -11.14
CA TRP A 150 12.22 -6.67 -9.93
C TRP A 150 12.15 -7.87 -8.99
N MET A 151 11.83 -9.04 -9.52
CA MET A 151 11.67 -10.25 -8.71
C MET A 151 12.99 -10.68 -8.06
N SER A 152 14.13 -10.62 -8.78
CA SER A 152 15.44 -11.02 -8.24
C SER A 152 16.05 -9.97 -7.32
N GLU A 153 16.07 -8.70 -7.76
CA GLU A 153 16.86 -7.66 -7.12
C GLU A 153 16.07 -6.85 -6.07
N ILE A 154 14.76 -6.74 -6.21
CA ILE A 154 13.92 -5.96 -5.31
C ILE A 154 13.11 -6.87 -4.38
N ALA A 155 12.34 -7.80 -4.95
CA ALA A 155 11.51 -8.72 -4.18
C ALA A 155 12.30 -9.90 -3.59
N ARG A 156 13.54 -10.13 -4.06
CA ARG A 156 14.43 -11.19 -3.57
C ARG A 156 13.84 -12.60 -3.66
N VAL A 157 13.08 -12.83 -4.71
CA VAL A 157 12.49 -14.14 -4.99
C VAL A 157 13.59 -15.14 -5.28
N PRO A 158 13.57 -16.34 -4.67
CA PRO A 158 14.57 -17.40 -4.92
C PRO A 158 14.66 -17.78 -6.40
N ALA A 159 15.86 -18.14 -6.86
CA ALA A 159 16.14 -18.44 -8.27
C ALA A 159 15.28 -19.60 -8.82
N GLU A 160 14.98 -20.58 -7.99
CA GLU A 160 14.13 -21.73 -8.34
C GLU A 160 12.69 -21.30 -8.64
N MET A 161 12.19 -20.28 -7.96
CA MET A 161 10.87 -19.70 -8.22
C MET A 161 10.89 -18.79 -9.45
N LEU A 162 12.01 -18.09 -9.70
CA LEU A 162 12.17 -17.25 -10.90
C LEU A 162 12.15 -18.09 -12.18
N ALA A 163 12.63 -19.33 -12.14
CA ALA A 163 12.55 -20.25 -13.28
C ALA A 163 11.12 -20.55 -13.72
N GLN A 164 10.14 -20.43 -12.80
CA GLN A 164 8.72 -20.63 -13.11
C GLN A 164 8.09 -19.46 -13.89
N LEU A 165 8.77 -18.33 -14.01
CA LEU A 165 8.33 -17.20 -14.83
C LEU A 165 8.41 -17.52 -16.33
N ASP A 166 9.33 -18.41 -16.72
CA ASP A 166 9.58 -18.73 -18.13
C ASP A 166 8.38 -19.47 -18.74
N GLY A 167 7.73 -18.80 -19.70
CA GLY A 167 6.55 -19.36 -20.39
C GLY A 167 5.28 -19.42 -19.54
N ALA A 168 5.27 -18.85 -18.34
CA ALA A 168 4.07 -18.84 -17.52
C ALA A 168 2.97 -17.98 -18.16
N PRO A 169 1.71 -18.45 -18.25
CA PRO A 169 0.61 -17.69 -18.85
C PRO A 169 0.35 -16.33 -18.17
N TRP A 170 0.68 -16.22 -16.88
CA TRP A 170 0.51 -15.00 -16.09
C TRP A 170 1.68 -14.00 -16.21
N ALA A 171 2.82 -14.41 -16.81
CA ALA A 171 3.97 -13.53 -17.00
C ALA A 171 3.62 -12.27 -17.80
N THR A 172 2.82 -12.41 -18.86
CA THR A 172 2.35 -11.26 -19.67
C THR A 172 1.55 -10.24 -18.85
N ALA A 173 0.77 -10.71 -17.87
CA ALA A 173 0.04 -9.81 -16.98
C ALA A 173 0.98 -8.98 -16.09
N LEU A 174 2.10 -9.57 -15.63
CA LEU A 174 3.12 -8.85 -14.89
C LEU A 174 3.86 -7.84 -15.79
N GLU A 175 4.18 -8.23 -17.03
CA GLU A 175 4.83 -7.35 -18.00
C GLU A 175 4.00 -6.08 -18.28
N ALA A 176 2.68 -6.20 -18.34
CA ALA A 176 1.79 -5.07 -18.51
C ALA A 176 1.89 -4.02 -17.39
N LEU A 177 2.27 -4.44 -16.19
CA LEU A 177 2.38 -3.59 -14.99
C LEU A 177 3.78 -3.00 -14.77
N THR A 178 4.78 -3.42 -15.56
CA THR A 178 6.17 -2.96 -15.40
C THR A 178 6.36 -1.44 -15.54
N PRO A 179 5.58 -0.68 -16.35
CA PRO A 179 5.71 0.77 -16.42
C PRO A 179 5.52 1.47 -15.06
N THR A 180 4.80 0.84 -14.12
CA THR A 180 4.53 1.42 -12.80
C THR A 180 5.50 0.95 -11.70
N LEU A 181 6.47 0.09 -12.01
CA LEU A 181 7.47 -0.35 -11.04
C LEU A 181 8.35 0.79 -10.51
N PRO A 182 8.81 1.76 -11.34
CA PRO A 182 9.51 2.93 -10.85
C PRO A 182 8.72 3.74 -9.82
N TYR A 183 7.38 3.73 -9.90
CA TYR A 183 6.51 4.40 -8.93
C TYR A 183 6.60 3.74 -7.55
N ASN A 184 6.68 2.40 -7.50
CA ASN A 184 6.86 1.69 -6.23
C ASN A 184 8.21 2.01 -5.58
N VAL A 185 9.28 2.10 -6.38
CA VAL A 185 10.60 2.54 -5.90
C VAL A 185 10.51 3.94 -5.30
N ALA A 186 9.87 4.88 -6.00
CA ALA A 186 9.79 6.27 -5.57
C ALA A 186 9.00 6.46 -4.27
N VAL A 187 7.89 5.72 -4.07
CA VAL A 187 7.08 5.83 -2.84
C VAL A 187 7.74 5.21 -1.62
N THR A 188 8.74 4.34 -1.79
CA THR A 188 9.47 3.68 -0.71
C THR A 188 10.90 4.18 -0.54
N ALA A 189 11.39 5.05 -1.45
CA ALA A 189 12.74 5.59 -1.41
C ALA A 189 13.06 6.33 -0.10
N ARG A 190 14.36 6.43 0.22
CA ARG A 190 14.94 7.19 1.33
C ARG A 190 14.74 6.61 2.73
N GLY A 191 14.49 5.31 2.83
CA GLY A 191 14.39 4.63 4.13
C GLY A 191 13.08 4.90 4.86
N VAL A 192 13.03 4.48 6.13
CA VAL A 192 11.87 4.73 7.00
C VAL A 192 11.74 6.24 7.23
N PRO A 193 10.62 6.86 6.81
CA PRO A 193 10.47 8.31 6.87
C PRO A 193 10.05 8.75 8.28
N THR A 194 10.96 8.65 9.25
CA THR A 194 10.67 8.81 10.68
C THR A 194 10.00 10.14 11.03
N ALA A 195 10.42 11.26 10.40
CA ALA A 195 9.81 12.57 10.63
C ALA A 195 8.37 12.65 10.10
N GLU A 196 8.09 12.01 8.95
CA GLU A 196 6.73 11.93 8.38
C GLU A 196 5.85 11.05 9.28
N LEU A 197 6.34 9.85 9.67
CA LEU A 197 5.60 8.92 10.53
C LEU A 197 5.29 9.51 11.90
N ALA A 198 6.20 10.32 12.46
CA ALA A 198 6.01 11.00 13.73
C ALA A 198 4.86 12.03 13.71
N SER A 199 4.42 12.49 12.54
CA SER A 199 3.30 13.43 12.38
C SER A 199 1.93 12.77 12.32
N ILE A 200 1.87 11.43 12.19
CA ILE A 200 0.61 10.70 12.07
C ILE A 200 -0.12 10.71 13.41
N THR A 201 -1.37 11.14 13.40
CA THR A 201 -2.27 11.16 14.56
C THR A 201 -3.40 10.13 14.47
N THR A 202 -3.57 9.52 13.31
CA THR A 202 -4.51 8.43 13.05
C THR A 202 -4.08 7.17 13.77
N PRO A 203 -4.97 6.34 14.33
CA PRO A 203 -4.63 5.02 14.84
C PRO A 203 -3.93 4.15 13.78
N VAL A 204 -2.76 3.59 14.11
CA VAL A 204 -1.97 2.76 13.19
C VAL A 204 -1.68 1.39 13.77
N LEU A 205 -1.91 0.36 12.97
CA LEU A 205 -1.43 -0.99 13.19
C LEU A 205 -0.37 -1.32 12.15
N ILE A 206 0.87 -1.48 12.58
CA ILE A 206 1.98 -1.93 11.75
C ILE A 206 2.05 -3.46 11.84
N LEU A 207 2.08 -4.10 10.69
CA LEU A 207 2.01 -5.55 10.54
C LEU A 207 3.21 -6.08 9.77
N GLY A 208 3.70 -7.26 10.15
CA GLY A 208 4.74 -7.97 9.41
C GLY A 208 4.61 -9.48 9.55
N GLY A 209 5.16 -10.21 8.58
CA GLY A 209 5.29 -11.65 8.64
C GLY A 209 6.47 -12.08 9.50
N ALA A 210 6.27 -13.03 10.42
CA ALA A 210 7.36 -13.54 11.26
C ALA A 210 8.42 -14.30 10.45
N ASN A 211 8.04 -14.83 9.27
CA ASN A 211 8.94 -15.55 8.36
C ASN A 211 9.62 -14.63 7.33
N SER A 212 9.32 -13.33 7.33
CA SER A 212 9.99 -12.35 6.45
C SER A 212 11.49 -12.22 6.78
N PRO A 213 12.34 -11.82 5.83
CA PRO A 213 13.75 -11.59 6.06
C PRO A 213 14.02 -10.64 7.24
N ALA A 214 15.13 -10.84 7.95
CA ALA A 214 15.46 -10.07 9.16
C ALA A 214 15.47 -8.56 8.92
N TRP A 215 16.03 -8.09 7.80
CA TRP A 215 16.05 -6.69 7.43
C TRP A 215 14.65 -6.11 7.26
N PHE A 216 13.72 -6.91 6.74
CA PHE A 216 12.32 -6.47 6.54
C PHE A 216 11.58 -6.38 7.86
N ARG A 217 11.72 -7.40 8.73
CA ARG A 217 11.16 -7.36 10.10
C ARG A 217 11.69 -6.18 10.91
N ARG A 218 12.98 -5.84 10.75
CA ARG A 218 13.57 -4.65 11.35
C ARG A 218 12.93 -3.37 10.82
N SER A 219 12.78 -3.23 9.49
CA SER A 219 12.09 -2.08 8.90
C SER A 219 10.67 -1.89 9.44
N VAL A 220 9.91 -2.98 9.60
CA VAL A 220 8.56 -2.97 10.19
C VAL A 220 8.60 -2.48 11.65
N ALA A 221 9.57 -2.94 12.43
CA ALA A 221 9.75 -2.49 13.82
C ALA A 221 10.13 -1.00 13.91
N ASP A 222 11.02 -0.54 13.02
CA ASP A 222 11.45 0.86 12.94
C ASP A 222 10.27 1.80 12.58
N GLN A 223 9.38 1.35 11.67
CA GLN A 223 8.14 2.06 11.34
C GLN A 223 7.22 2.21 12.55
N ALA A 224 7.04 1.12 13.30
CA ALA A 224 6.21 1.15 14.50
C ALA A 224 6.80 2.08 15.58
N ALA A 225 8.12 2.03 15.78
CA ALA A 225 8.81 2.90 16.73
C ALA A 225 8.74 4.39 16.32
N ALA A 226 8.73 4.68 15.02
CA ALA A 226 8.64 6.04 14.49
C ALA A 226 7.22 6.63 14.49
N THR A 227 6.18 5.80 14.63
CA THR A 227 4.77 6.21 14.55
C THR A 227 4.16 6.31 15.95
N PRO A 228 3.79 7.50 16.45
CA PRO A 228 3.24 7.67 17.80
C PRO A 228 1.98 6.85 18.02
N GLY A 229 1.96 6.04 19.07
CA GLY A 229 0.79 5.21 19.44
C GLY A 229 0.52 4.04 18.48
N ALA A 230 1.40 3.77 17.52
CA ALA A 230 1.25 2.62 16.66
C ALA A 230 1.37 1.30 17.45
N ARG A 231 0.54 0.34 17.05
CA ARG A 231 0.65 -1.04 17.53
C ARG A 231 1.45 -1.84 16.50
N LEU A 232 2.36 -2.68 17.00
CA LEU A 232 3.12 -3.63 16.18
C LEU A 232 2.59 -5.04 16.39
N GLN A 233 2.36 -5.78 15.31
CA GLN A 233 2.01 -7.20 15.37
C GLN A 233 2.77 -7.97 14.28
N MET A 234 3.55 -8.98 14.69
CA MET A 234 4.13 -9.96 13.78
C MET A 234 3.17 -11.14 13.65
N ILE A 235 3.01 -11.67 12.45
CA ILE A 235 2.07 -12.74 12.13
C ILE A 235 2.86 -14.03 11.87
N ASP A 236 2.71 -15.00 12.75
CA ASP A 236 3.39 -16.29 12.66
C ASP A 236 2.94 -17.07 11.43
N GLY A 237 3.89 -17.78 10.81
CA GLY A 237 3.64 -18.63 9.65
C GLY A 237 3.59 -17.91 8.30
N TYR A 238 3.64 -16.57 8.27
CA TYR A 238 3.58 -15.77 7.06
C TYR A 238 4.85 -14.95 6.83
N ASP A 239 5.10 -14.65 5.57
CA ASP A 239 6.10 -13.71 5.08
C ASP A 239 5.39 -12.53 4.39
N HIS A 240 6.05 -11.92 3.38
CA HIS A 240 5.46 -10.84 2.61
C HIS A 240 4.15 -11.21 1.90
N ASN A 241 3.93 -12.49 1.64
CA ASN A 241 2.74 -13.02 0.98
C ASN A 241 1.74 -13.48 2.06
N ILE A 242 0.73 -12.67 2.34
CA ILE A 242 -0.34 -13.01 3.28
C ILE A 242 -1.67 -13.10 2.54
N PRO A 243 -2.40 -14.23 2.63
CA PRO A 243 -3.70 -14.34 1.99
C PRO A 243 -4.76 -13.48 2.70
N PRO A 244 -5.77 -12.98 1.97
CA PRO A 244 -6.83 -12.15 2.55
C PRO A 244 -7.54 -12.79 3.75
N GLU A 245 -7.69 -14.10 3.75
CA GLU A 245 -8.33 -14.86 4.84
C GLU A 245 -7.55 -14.77 6.15
N ALA A 246 -6.23 -14.79 6.09
CA ALA A 246 -5.36 -14.73 7.26
C ALA A 246 -5.31 -13.34 7.89
N ILE A 247 -5.36 -12.29 7.07
CA ILE A 247 -5.29 -10.91 7.55
C ILE A 247 -6.66 -10.40 8.04
N THR A 248 -7.77 -10.93 7.52
CA THR A 248 -9.13 -10.46 7.79
C THR A 248 -9.49 -10.36 9.28
N PRO A 249 -9.25 -11.38 10.12
CA PRO A 249 -9.59 -11.29 11.55
C PRO A 249 -8.84 -10.15 12.26
N ILE A 250 -7.60 -9.90 11.86
CA ILE A 250 -6.75 -8.83 12.43
C ILE A 250 -7.31 -7.46 12.02
N LEU A 251 -7.68 -7.28 10.75
CA LEU A 251 -8.27 -6.04 10.24
C LEU A 251 -9.59 -5.74 10.95
N ILE A 252 -10.48 -6.73 11.07
CA ILE A 252 -11.77 -6.58 11.76
C ILE A 252 -11.53 -6.15 13.21
N GLY A 253 -10.68 -6.87 13.94
CA GLY A 253 -10.40 -6.57 15.34
C GLY A 253 -9.84 -5.17 15.56
N PHE A 254 -8.92 -4.75 14.71
CA PHE A 254 -8.29 -3.44 14.83
C PHE A 254 -9.25 -2.30 14.47
N PHE A 255 -9.92 -2.39 13.32
CA PHE A 255 -10.76 -1.29 12.83
C PHE A 255 -12.06 -1.15 13.64
N THR A 256 -12.64 -2.24 14.14
CA THR A 256 -13.79 -2.16 15.04
C THR A 256 -13.42 -1.45 16.35
N ALA A 257 -12.29 -1.81 16.97
CA ALA A 257 -11.83 -1.14 18.18
C ALA A 257 -11.49 0.35 17.95
N SER A 258 -10.97 0.69 16.77
CA SER A 258 -10.68 2.09 16.40
C SER A 258 -11.94 2.93 16.20
N ALA A 259 -13.02 2.33 15.69
CA ALA A 259 -14.31 3.01 15.51
C ALA A 259 -15.00 3.32 16.84
N GLU A 260 -14.79 2.50 17.87
CA GLU A 260 -15.39 2.67 19.22
C GLU A 260 -14.66 3.72 20.08
N THR A 261 -13.45 4.13 19.71
CA THR A 261 -12.67 5.15 20.41
C THR A 261 -13.10 6.54 19.91
N PRO A 262 -13.83 7.37 20.70
CA PRO A 262 -14.24 8.69 20.25
C PRO A 262 -13.01 9.52 19.94
N SER A 263 -12.94 10.09 18.72
CA SER A 263 -11.96 11.14 18.43
C SER A 263 -12.17 12.27 19.42
N VAL A 264 -11.16 12.58 20.22
CA VAL A 264 -11.18 13.79 21.09
C VAL A 264 -11.34 14.99 20.16
N ARG A 265 -12.58 15.43 19.95
CA ARG A 265 -12.87 16.69 19.28
C ARG A 265 -12.11 17.76 20.06
N ARG A 266 -11.10 18.36 19.44
CA ARG A 266 -10.45 19.54 19.99
C ARG A 266 -11.53 20.58 20.19
N GLY A 267 -11.90 20.75 21.48
CA GLY A 267 -12.96 21.62 21.92
C GLY A 267 -12.78 23.04 21.39
N ASP A 268 -13.90 23.56 20.98
CA ASP A 268 -14.24 24.95 20.85
C ASP A 268 -13.57 25.83 21.96
N ARG A 269 -12.44 26.45 21.63
CA ARG A 269 -11.84 27.53 22.42
C ARG A 269 -12.20 28.88 21.82
N THR A 270 -13.49 29.13 21.61
CA THR A 270 -13.96 30.50 21.35
C THR A 270 -15.32 30.71 22.00
N ARG A 271 -15.31 30.89 23.32
CA ARG A 271 -16.29 31.74 24.02
C ARG A 271 -15.79 32.04 25.43
N ARG A 272 -15.06 33.08 25.60
CA ARG A 272 -15.12 34.05 26.73
C ARG A 272 -14.23 35.24 26.38
N ARG A 273 -14.78 36.28 25.92
CA ARG A 273 -15.06 37.66 26.34
C ARG A 273 -15.38 38.50 25.13
#